data_70ef7d79cc8cb5126a4ed38776b39b32
#
_entry.id   70ef7d79cc8cb5126a4ed38776b39b32
#
_cell.length_a   1.000
_cell.length_b   1.000
_cell.length_c   1.000
_cell.angle_alpha   90.00
_cell.angle_beta   90.00
_cell.angle_gamma   90.00
#
_symmetry.space_group_name_H-M   'P 1'
#
loop_
_entity.id
_entity.type
_entity.pdbx_description
1 polymer ?
#
loop_
_entity_poly.entity_id
_entity_poly.type
_entity_poly.pdbx_seq_one_letter_code
_entity_poly.pdbx_strand_id
1 'polypeptide(L)'
;NAGSSAGVSCDSFEIAGRTSITLKNRGHMSGCAFFNAFPAAYWRRWTSVKTVRFEATVQGNSKISVFRSTGRGLIYPVSTKTTTASESETRVCIDVPMTGLMDGGYFWFDAESLDGSVTIADATWSVPREVRTAKHETTLSIAITTFNRASYCMDQLRTIAGASALRERLDTVYCTDQGSDLVKDQKDFDEVADNLGEQLTYIQQANLGGSGGFSRGMYETAKAGDSDFVLLLDDDAISEPESILRAIQFSDYTVRPVLVGGGMFHLDNRTMLYTQGERINAQRMWMYPSKSMGYNHDFSVEPLRDSPDRHQRIDEDFNGWWMCLIPIAVVKKIGLSMPVFIK
;
A
#
# COMPACT_ATOMS: atom_id res chain seq x y z
N ASN A 1 -10.30 8.47 -5.48
CA ASN A 1 -10.26 9.23 -6.74
C ASN A 1 -11.17 8.61 -7.80
N ALA A 2 -12.45 8.52 -7.47
CA ALA A 2 -13.48 8.15 -8.40
C ALA A 2 -13.99 9.43 -9.05
N GLY A 3 -13.50 9.82 -10.18
CA GLY A 3 -14.20 10.87 -10.87
C GLY A 3 -13.45 11.91 -11.65
N SER A 4 -12.33 11.62 -12.25
CA SER A 4 -11.86 12.52 -13.30
C SER A 4 -10.94 11.83 -14.30
N SER A 5 -11.43 10.92 -15.04
CA SER A 5 -10.83 10.59 -16.33
C SER A 5 -11.91 10.36 -17.36
N ALA A 6 -11.85 11.12 -18.44
CA ALA A 6 -12.63 10.90 -19.65
C ALA A 6 -14.16 10.75 -19.44
N GLY A 7 -14.81 11.74 -18.81
CA GLY A 7 -16.27 11.84 -18.80
C GLY A 7 -16.99 11.02 -17.72
N VAL A 8 -16.28 10.50 -16.72
CA VAL A 8 -16.94 9.85 -15.56
C VAL A 8 -17.38 10.94 -14.58
N SER A 9 -18.66 11.18 -14.48
CA SER A 9 -19.27 12.03 -13.45
C SER A 9 -19.27 11.31 -12.12
N CYS A 10 -18.99 12.03 -11.01
CA CYS A 10 -19.19 11.53 -9.63
C CYS A 10 -20.64 11.07 -9.38
N ASP A 11 -21.58 11.47 -10.24
CA ASP A 11 -22.98 11.06 -10.20
C ASP A 11 -23.24 9.66 -10.76
N SER A 12 -22.22 8.99 -11.34
CA SER A 12 -22.40 7.69 -11.99
C SER A 12 -22.45 6.52 -11.02
N PHE A 13 -21.97 6.69 -9.78
CA PHE A 13 -21.96 5.63 -8.78
C PHE A 13 -21.97 6.18 -7.35
N GLU A 14 -22.26 5.30 -6.42
CA GLU A 14 -22.22 5.56 -4.97
C GLU A 14 -21.30 4.54 -4.29
N ILE A 15 -20.52 5.00 -3.31
CA ILE A 15 -19.72 4.12 -2.48
C ILE A 15 -20.63 3.59 -1.38
N ALA A 16 -21.03 2.32 -1.48
CA ALA A 16 -21.92 1.68 -0.53
C ALA A 16 -21.19 1.14 0.71
N GLY A 17 -19.85 0.98 0.64
CA GLY A 17 -19.04 0.52 1.75
C GLY A 17 -17.57 0.45 1.36
N ARG A 18 -16.73 -0.11 2.26
CA ARG A 18 -15.29 -0.25 2.01
C ARG A 18 -14.98 -1.14 0.79
N THR A 19 -15.78 -2.17 0.57
CA THR A 19 -15.59 -3.17 -0.49
C THR A 19 -16.72 -3.18 -1.52
N SER A 20 -17.65 -2.24 -1.48
CA SER A 20 -18.84 -2.24 -2.32
C SER A 20 -19.15 -0.88 -2.91
N ILE A 21 -19.52 -0.87 -4.17
CA ILE A 21 -20.01 0.28 -4.93
C ILE A 21 -21.31 -0.06 -5.65
N THR A 22 -22.14 0.94 -5.86
CA THR A 22 -23.38 0.83 -6.66
C THR A 22 -23.31 1.80 -7.83
N LEU A 23 -23.30 1.27 -9.05
CA LEU A 23 -23.43 2.05 -10.28
C LEU A 23 -24.90 2.38 -10.52
N LYS A 24 -25.17 3.63 -10.88
CA LYS A 24 -26.50 4.05 -11.36
C LYS A 24 -26.76 3.49 -12.77
N ASN A 25 -27.99 3.57 -13.23
CA ASN A 25 -28.34 3.16 -14.59
C ASN A 25 -27.42 3.83 -15.62
N ARG A 26 -26.76 3.02 -16.45
CA ARG A 26 -25.72 3.42 -17.41
C ARG A 26 -24.52 4.15 -16.78
N GLY A 27 -24.35 4.00 -15.47
CA GLY A 27 -23.18 4.49 -14.76
C GLY A 27 -21.92 3.71 -15.13
N HIS A 28 -20.80 4.37 -14.99
CA HIS A 28 -19.47 3.81 -15.25
C HIS A 28 -18.51 4.16 -14.14
N MET A 29 -17.62 3.24 -13.79
CA MET A 29 -16.49 3.49 -12.91
C MET A 29 -15.21 2.91 -13.50
N SER A 30 -14.08 3.52 -13.18
CA SER A 30 -12.76 2.98 -13.48
C SER A 30 -11.98 2.72 -12.21
N GLY A 31 -11.44 1.51 -12.11
CA GLY A 31 -10.50 1.12 -11.06
C GLY A 31 -9.05 1.56 -11.32
N CYS A 32 -8.78 2.33 -12.38
CA CYS A 32 -7.46 2.85 -12.69
C CYS A 32 -7.08 4.00 -11.75
N ALA A 33 -6.82 3.67 -10.49
CA ALA A 33 -6.35 4.60 -9.46
C ALA A 33 -5.09 4.07 -8.78
N PHE A 34 -4.22 4.95 -8.32
CA PHE A 34 -2.89 4.61 -7.83
C PHE A 34 -2.90 3.50 -6.76
N PHE A 35 -3.82 3.56 -5.79
CA PHE A 35 -3.92 2.54 -4.75
C PHE A 35 -4.80 1.34 -5.10
N ASN A 36 -5.57 1.41 -6.21
CA ASN A 36 -6.48 0.33 -6.58
C ASN A 36 -5.93 -0.53 -7.72
N ALA A 37 -5.15 0.05 -8.62
CA ALA A 37 -4.55 -0.70 -9.72
C ALA A 37 -3.51 -1.70 -9.19
N PHE A 38 -3.59 -2.96 -9.66
CA PHE A 38 -2.63 -4.00 -9.28
C PHE A 38 -1.27 -3.72 -9.91
N PRO A 39 -0.17 -3.64 -9.13
CA PRO A 39 1.16 -3.23 -9.60
C PRO A 39 1.87 -4.38 -10.33
N ALA A 40 1.30 -4.80 -11.45
CA ALA A 40 1.64 -6.04 -12.17
C ALA A 40 3.13 -6.15 -12.54
N ALA A 41 3.76 -5.04 -12.94
CA ALA A 41 5.17 -5.05 -13.33
C ALA A 41 6.13 -5.35 -12.16
N TYR A 42 5.78 -4.95 -10.93
CA TYR A 42 6.56 -5.30 -9.74
C TYR A 42 6.44 -6.79 -9.44
N TRP A 43 5.23 -7.34 -9.43
CA TRP A 43 4.99 -8.76 -9.26
C TRP A 43 5.68 -9.59 -10.35
N ARG A 44 5.62 -9.16 -11.61
CA ARG A 44 6.31 -9.83 -12.72
C ARG A 44 7.83 -9.84 -12.56
N ARG A 45 8.41 -8.77 -12.01
CA ARG A 45 9.87 -8.63 -11.84
C ARG A 45 10.41 -9.44 -10.67
N TRP A 46 9.71 -9.43 -9.54
CA TRP A 46 10.26 -9.90 -8.27
C TRP A 46 9.71 -11.23 -7.79
N THR A 47 8.72 -11.80 -8.47
CA THR A 47 8.06 -13.06 -8.10
C THR A 47 8.05 -14.08 -9.24
N SER A 48 7.66 -15.32 -8.93
CA SER A 48 7.43 -16.38 -9.92
C SER A 48 6.01 -16.42 -10.47
N VAL A 49 5.15 -15.48 -10.06
CA VAL A 49 3.75 -15.41 -10.50
C VAL A 49 3.65 -15.22 -12.01
N LYS A 50 2.86 -16.05 -12.67
CA LYS A 50 2.62 -16.01 -14.13
C LYS A 50 1.23 -15.53 -14.51
N THR A 51 0.28 -15.66 -13.59
CA THR A 51 -1.12 -15.29 -13.80
C THR A 51 -1.66 -14.66 -12.54
N VAL A 52 -2.45 -13.61 -12.68
CA VAL A 52 -3.18 -12.94 -11.61
C VAL A 52 -4.66 -13.09 -11.89
N ARG A 53 -5.47 -13.37 -10.88
CA ARG A 53 -6.92 -13.48 -11.00
C ARG A 53 -7.58 -12.24 -10.44
N PHE A 54 -8.47 -11.66 -11.25
CA PHE A 54 -9.47 -10.69 -10.80
C PHE A 54 -10.77 -11.42 -10.46
N GLU A 55 -11.36 -11.11 -9.31
CA GLU A 55 -12.65 -11.63 -8.88
C GLU A 55 -13.49 -10.49 -8.32
N ALA A 56 -14.80 -10.53 -8.59
CA ALA A 56 -15.78 -9.63 -8.00
C ALA A 56 -17.14 -10.31 -7.93
N THR A 57 -17.96 -9.93 -6.95
CA THR A 57 -19.37 -10.27 -6.85
C THR A 57 -20.18 -9.15 -7.49
N VAL A 58 -21.03 -9.48 -8.44
CA VAL A 58 -21.78 -8.50 -9.25
C VAL A 58 -23.25 -8.85 -9.25
N GLN A 59 -24.09 -7.85 -8.98
CA GLN A 59 -25.55 -7.95 -9.08
C GLN A 59 -26.06 -6.90 -10.07
N GLY A 60 -26.76 -7.33 -11.10
CA GLY A 60 -27.31 -6.47 -12.15
C GLY A 60 -26.70 -6.71 -13.54
N ASN A 61 -27.24 -6.00 -14.53
CA ASN A 61 -26.75 -6.04 -15.93
C ASN A 61 -25.49 -5.18 -16.06
N SER A 62 -24.35 -5.82 -16.18
CA SER A 62 -23.07 -5.11 -16.23
C SER A 62 -22.13 -5.61 -17.29
N LYS A 63 -21.16 -4.78 -17.60
CA LYS A 63 -19.96 -5.13 -18.34
C LYS A 63 -18.73 -4.83 -17.48
N ILE A 64 -17.99 -5.87 -17.14
CA ILE A 64 -16.75 -5.78 -16.37
C ILE A 64 -15.59 -6.03 -17.34
N SER A 65 -14.71 -5.06 -17.49
CA SER A 65 -13.56 -5.12 -18.38
C SER A 65 -12.27 -4.99 -17.61
N VAL A 66 -11.36 -5.95 -17.77
CA VAL A 66 -10.01 -5.87 -17.22
C VAL A 66 -9.08 -5.28 -18.26
N PHE A 67 -8.26 -4.33 -17.83
CA PHE A 67 -7.27 -3.65 -18.63
C PHE A 67 -5.86 -3.91 -18.09
N ARG A 68 -4.89 -3.75 -18.98
CA ARG A 68 -3.49 -3.64 -18.63
C ARG A 68 -2.86 -2.42 -19.25
N SER A 69 -1.84 -1.89 -18.61
CA SER A 69 -0.95 -0.91 -19.21
C SER A 69 0.45 -1.47 -19.46
N THR A 70 1.27 -0.70 -20.16
CA THR A 70 2.71 -0.91 -20.32
C THR A 70 3.47 0.17 -19.57
N GLY A 71 4.79 0.02 -19.44
CA GLY A 71 5.66 1.08 -18.87
C GLY A 71 5.71 2.38 -19.68
N ARG A 72 5.09 2.42 -20.87
CA ARG A 72 4.91 3.63 -21.69
C ARG A 72 3.49 4.21 -21.61
N GLY A 73 2.68 3.70 -20.69
CA GLY A 73 1.30 4.15 -20.51
C GLY A 73 0.31 3.69 -21.59
N LEU A 74 0.71 2.81 -22.53
CA LEU A 74 -0.23 2.25 -23.49
C LEU A 74 -1.19 1.30 -22.79
N ILE A 75 -2.49 1.47 -23.04
CA ILE A 75 -3.57 0.74 -22.38
C ILE A 75 -4.21 -0.24 -23.34
N TYR A 76 -4.41 -1.47 -22.89
CA TYR A 76 -5.01 -2.55 -23.67
C TYR A 76 -6.10 -3.26 -22.87
N PRO A 77 -7.26 -3.54 -23.46
CA PRO A 77 -8.22 -4.46 -22.87
C PRO A 77 -7.64 -5.88 -22.87
N VAL A 78 -7.81 -6.59 -21.76
CA VAL A 78 -7.36 -7.98 -21.60
C VAL A 78 -8.54 -8.93 -21.79
N SER A 79 -9.62 -8.66 -21.07
CA SER A 79 -10.82 -9.51 -21.09
C SER A 79 -12.02 -8.70 -20.64
N THR A 80 -13.17 -9.09 -21.15
CA THR A 80 -14.46 -8.50 -20.77
C THR A 80 -15.46 -9.61 -20.45
N LYS A 81 -16.20 -9.44 -19.37
CA LYS A 81 -17.35 -10.28 -19.01
C LYS A 81 -18.59 -9.42 -18.85
N THR A 82 -19.72 -9.94 -19.31
CA THR A 82 -21.03 -9.35 -19.07
C THR A 82 -21.81 -10.20 -18.09
N THR A 83 -22.56 -9.55 -17.20
CA THR A 83 -23.54 -10.19 -16.34
C THR A 83 -24.94 -9.80 -16.79
N THR A 84 -25.91 -10.67 -16.58
CA THR A 84 -27.33 -10.38 -16.82
C THR A 84 -28.01 -10.17 -15.48
N ALA A 85 -29.04 -9.33 -15.44
CA ALA A 85 -29.84 -9.15 -14.24
C ALA A 85 -30.46 -10.49 -13.84
N SER A 86 -30.05 -10.98 -12.67
CA SER A 86 -30.70 -12.07 -11.98
C SER A 86 -30.96 -11.63 -10.55
N GLU A 87 -31.89 -12.25 -9.85
CA GLU A 87 -32.12 -12.02 -8.43
C GLU A 87 -30.92 -12.46 -7.56
N SER A 88 -29.99 -13.23 -8.15
CA SER A 88 -28.80 -13.75 -7.48
C SER A 88 -27.54 -13.02 -7.93
N GLU A 89 -26.60 -12.91 -7.02
CA GLU A 89 -25.26 -12.40 -7.26
C GLU A 89 -24.48 -13.31 -8.23
N THR A 90 -23.73 -12.71 -9.12
CA THR A 90 -22.86 -13.41 -10.08
C THR A 90 -21.40 -13.18 -9.72
N ARG A 91 -20.65 -14.27 -9.53
CA ARG A 91 -19.20 -14.18 -9.36
C ARG A 91 -18.51 -14.03 -10.73
N VAL A 92 -17.84 -12.92 -10.93
CA VAL A 92 -17.01 -12.64 -12.10
C VAL A 92 -15.57 -13.01 -11.78
N CYS A 93 -14.96 -13.92 -12.56
CA CYS A 93 -13.55 -14.32 -12.42
C CYS A 93 -12.85 -14.14 -13.76
N ILE A 94 -11.68 -13.45 -13.78
CA ILE A 94 -10.88 -13.22 -14.99
C ILE A 94 -9.41 -13.47 -14.67
N ASP A 95 -8.81 -14.46 -15.34
CA ASP A 95 -7.39 -14.75 -15.24
C ASP A 95 -6.59 -13.88 -16.21
N VAL A 96 -5.59 -13.18 -15.72
CA VAL A 96 -4.77 -12.22 -16.47
C VAL A 96 -3.31 -12.69 -16.51
N PRO A 97 -2.76 -13.00 -17.70
CA PRO A 97 -1.38 -13.42 -17.82
C PRO A 97 -0.41 -12.26 -17.61
N MET A 98 0.68 -12.54 -16.88
CA MET A 98 1.74 -11.59 -16.52
C MET A 98 2.78 -11.43 -17.66
N THR A 99 2.32 -11.29 -18.91
CA THR A 99 3.20 -11.16 -20.08
C THR A 99 3.40 -9.70 -20.46
N GLY A 100 4.55 -9.35 -21.03
CA GLY A 100 4.80 -8.03 -21.61
C GLY A 100 4.92 -6.86 -20.61
N LEU A 101 5.22 -7.13 -19.34
CA LEU A 101 5.32 -6.14 -18.25
C LEU A 101 6.80 -5.88 -17.87
N MET A 102 7.67 -5.70 -18.86
CA MET A 102 9.12 -5.61 -18.62
C MET A 102 9.53 -4.35 -17.85
N ASP A 103 9.01 -3.18 -18.26
CA ASP A 103 9.45 -1.87 -17.79
C ASP A 103 8.42 -1.16 -16.91
N GLY A 104 7.24 -1.73 -16.79
CA GLY A 104 6.12 -1.15 -16.05
C GLY A 104 4.80 -1.80 -16.44
N GLY A 105 3.74 -1.28 -15.87
CA GLY A 105 2.37 -1.65 -16.15
C GLY A 105 1.61 -2.11 -14.93
N TYR A 106 0.33 -1.82 -14.97
CA TYR A 106 -0.68 -2.16 -13.96
C TYR A 106 -1.80 -2.98 -14.59
N PHE A 107 -2.55 -3.70 -13.76
CA PHE A 107 -3.87 -4.23 -14.08
C PHE A 107 -4.93 -3.48 -13.29
N TRP A 108 -6.06 -3.23 -13.90
CA TRP A 108 -7.26 -2.71 -13.22
C TRP A 108 -8.52 -3.20 -13.94
N PHE A 109 -9.65 -2.96 -13.33
CA PHE A 109 -10.94 -3.22 -13.97
C PHE A 109 -11.74 -1.92 -14.10
N ASP A 110 -12.55 -1.90 -15.15
CA ASP A 110 -13.62 -0.91 -15.31
C ASP A 110 -14.96 -1.64 -15.26
N ALA A 111 -15.96 -0.97 -14.75
CA ALA A 111 -17.31 -1.49 -14.67
C ALA A 111 -18.31 -0.50 -15.26
N GLU A 112 -19.28 -1.03 -15.98
CA GLU A 112 -20.32 -0.29 -16.69
C GLU A 112 -21.67 -0.96 -16.42
N SER A 113 -22.66 -0.18 -15.99
CA SER A 113 -24.06 -0.64 -15.95
C SER A 113 -24.65 -0.57 -17.34
N LEU A 114 -25.15 -1.69 -17.85
CA LEU A 114 -25.80 -1.78 -19.16
C LEU A 114 -27.27 -1.38 -19.07
N ASP A 115 -27.92 -1.69 -17.93
CA ASP A 115 -29.31 -1.37 -17.65
C ASP A 115 -29.57 -1.47 -16.13
N GLY A 116 -30.33 -0.52 -15.58
CA GLY A 116 -30.66 -0.47 -14.17
C GLY A 116 -29.48 -0.15 -13.27
N SER A 117 -29.63 -0.44 -12.00
CA SER A 117 -28.56 -0.31 -10.98
C SER A 117 -27.71 -1.58 -10.96
N VAL A 118 -26.39 -1.41 -10.72
CA VAL A 118 -25.45 -2.52 -10.61
C VAL A 118 -24.64 -2.38 -9.33
N THR A 119 -24.66 -3.40 -8.49
CA THR A 119 -23.79 -3.47 -7.31
C THR A 119 -22.59 -4.35 -7.61
N ILE A 120 -21.40 -3.85 -7.24
CA ILE A 120 -20.12 -4.56 -7.32
C ILE A 120 -19.53 -4.61 -5.93
N ALA A 121 -19.27 -5.81 -5.45
CA ALA A 121 -18.71 -6.07 -4.15
C ALA A 121 -17.47 -6.98 -4.21
N ASP A 122 -16.62 -6.88 -3.21
CA ASP A 122 -15.49 -7.76 -2.95
C ASP A 122 -14.55 -7.94 -4.16
N ALA A 123 -14.35 -6.82 -4.90
CA ALA A 123 -13.43 -6.81 -6.04
C ALA A 123 -11.98 -6.99 -5.54
N THR A 124 -11.36 -8.12 -5.92
CA THR A 124 -10.05 -8.53 -5.44
C THR A 124 -9.12 -8.99 -6.56
N TRP A 125 -7.83 -8.84 -6.31
CA TRP A 125 -6.75 -9.43 -7.11
C TRP A 125 -6.08 -10.52 -6.29
N SER A 126 -5.98 -11.72 -6.85
CA SER A 126 -5.34 -12.85 -6.19
C SER A 126 -4.26 -13.49 -7.06
N VAL A 127 -3.30 -14.14 -6.41
CA VAL A 127 -2.20 -14.86 -7.05
C VAL A 127 -2.16 -16.30 -6.56
N PRO A 128 -1.67 -17.26 -7.36
CA PRO A 128 -1.61 -18.66 -6.98
C PRO A 128 -0.78 -18.90 -5.71
N ARG A 129 -1.35 -19.59 -4.73
CA ARG A 129 -0.68 -19.86 -3.44
C ARG A 129 0.54 -20.79 -3.58
N GLU A 130 0.51 -21.69 -4.53
CA GLU A 130 1.55 -22.69 -4.79
C GLU A 130 2.90 -22.12 -5.25
N VAL A 131 2.91 -20.86 -5.74
CA VAL A 131 4.16 -20.16 -6.11
C VAL A 131 4.66 -19.20 -5.03
N ARG A 132 4.06 -19.25 -3.83
CA ARG A 132 4.54 -18.51 -2.66
C ARG A 132 5.92 -19.02 -2.25
N THR A 133 6.84 -18.12 -1.97
CA THR A 133 8.22 -18.44 -1.58
C THR A 133 8.39 -18.56 -0.07
N ALA A 134 7.62 -17.80 0.69
CA ALA A 134 7.62 -17.88 2.14
C ALA A 134 7.09 -19.25 2.63
N LYS A 135 7.83 -19.88 3.55
CA LYS A 135 7.53 -21.23 4.06
C LYS A 135 6.40 -21.22 5.11
N HIS A 136 6.17 -20.09 5.74
CA HIS A 136 5.12 -19.84 6.74
C HIS A 136 4.43 -18.52 6.46
N GLU A 137 3.38 -18.20 7.16
CA GLU A 137 2.84 -16.84 7.15
C GLU A 137 3.82 -15.92 7.85
N THR A 138 4.43 -15.03 7.06
CA THR A 138 5.43 -14.10 7.61
C THR A 138 4.76 -13.06 8.49
N THR A 139 5.49 -12.64 9.50
CA THR A 139 5.06 -11.64 10.47
C THR A 139 5.94 -10.40 10.40
N LEU A 140 5.45 -9.30 10.97
CA LEU A 140 6.17 -8.06 11.07
C LEU A 140 6.07 -7.47 12.46
N SER A 141 7.12 -6.75 12.88
CA SER A 141 7.01 -5.71 13.89
C SER A 141 6.94 -4.33 13.24
N ILE A 142 6.26 -3.38 13.86
CA ILE A 142 6.17 -1.99 13.40
C ILE A 142 7.02 -1.13 14.34
N ALA A 143 7.93 -0.33 13.78
CA ALA A 143 8.73 0.65 14.51
C ALA A 143 8.20 2.05 14.21
N ILE A 144 7.63 2.72 15.22
CA ILE A 144 7.19 4.11 15.17
C ILE A 144 8.12 4.92 16.02
N THR A 145 8.54 6.09 15.53
CA THR A 145 9.38 7.04 16.26
C THR A 145 8.68 8.37 16.33
N THR A 146 8.57 8.95 17.54
CA THR A 146 7.93 10.24 17.74
C THR A 146 8.76 11.19 18.58
N PHE A 147 8.61 12.50 18.33
CA PHE A 147 9.19 13.57 19.11
C PHE A 147 8.23 14.75 19.19
N ASN A 148 7.55 14.93 20.34
CA ASN A 148 6.58 16.00 20.58
C ASN A 148 5.45 16.07 19.53
N ARG A 149 4.99 14.89 19.08
CA ARG A 149 3.86 14.70 18.16
C ARG A 149 2.93 13.59 18.65
N ALA A 150 2.71 13.57 19.97
CA ALA A 150 2.02 12.49 20.65
C ALA A 150 0.63 12.20 20.08
N SER A 151 -0.15 13.24 19.68
CA SER A 151 -1.49 13.07 19.12
C SER A 151 -1.47 12.35 17.77
N TYR A 152 -0.52 12.65 16.89
CA TYR A 152 -0.36 11.96 15.60
C TYR A 152 0.03 10.49 15.80
N CYS A 153 0.99 10.25 16.70
CA CYS A 153 1.39 8.89 17.05
C CYS A 153 0.20 8.08 17.60
N MET A 154 -0.66 8.69 18.43
CA MET A 154 -1.89 8.06 18.90
C MET A 154 -2.83 7.68 17.76
N ASP A 155 -2.97 8.51 16.72
CA ASP A 155 -3.80 8.18 15.56
C ASP A 155 -3.24 6.98 14.78
N GLN A 156 -1.93 6.86 14.68
CA GLN A 156 -1.29 5.66 14.12
C GLN A 156 -1.57 4.42 14.97
N LEU A 157 -1.40 4.51 16.29
CA LEU A 157 -1.67 3.39 17.20
C LEU A 157 -3.13 2.94 17.14
N ARG A 158 -4.10 3.89 17.11
CA ARG A 158 -5.54 3.59 16.93
C ARG A 158 -5.82 2.89 15.60
N THR A 159 -5.19 3.38 14.53
CA THR A 159 -5.33 2.78 13.19
C THR A 159 -4.87 1.33 13.17
N ILE A 160 -3.73 1.04 13.78
CA ILE A 160 -3.20 -0.32 13.89
C ILE A 160 -4.08 -1.19 14.79
N ALA A 161 -4.48 -0.67 15.95
CA ALA A 161 -5.33 -1.39 16.91
C ALA A 161 -6.69 -1.79 16.31
N GLY A 162 -7.26 -0.95 15.45
CA GLY A 162 -8.53 -1.20 14.75
C GLY A 162 -8.41 -2.13 13.54
N ALA A 163 -7.21 -2.50 13.09
CA ALA A 163 -6.97 -3.25 11.87
C ALA A 163 -6.79 -4.75 12.15
N SER A 164 -7.87 -5.49 12.36
CA SER A 164 -7.83 -6.91 12.75
C SER A 164 -6.97 -7.77 11.80
N ALA A 165 -7.17 -7.65 10.49
CA ALA A 165 -6.39 -8.41 9.49
C ALA A 165 -4.89 -8.09 9.52
N LEU A 166 -4.50 -6.84 9.83
CA LEU A 166 -3.09 -6.50 10.02
C LEU A 166 -2.56 -7.10 11.31
N ARG A 167 -3.34 -7.07 12.38
CA ARG A 167 -2.96 -7.60 13.70
C ARG A 167 -2.70 -9.11 13.69
N GLU A 168 -3.35 -9.88 12.81
CA GLU A 168 -3.06 -11.30 12.61
C GLU A 168 -1.63 -11.57 12.10
N ARG A 169 -1.01 -10.55 11.46
CA ARG A 169 0.34 -10.60 10.92
C ARG A 169 1.36 -9.79 11.76
N LEU A 170 0.89 -9.14 12.82
CA LEU A 170 1.67 -8.24 13.67
C LEU A 170 2.18 -8.96 14.90
N ASP A 171 3.49 -8.94 15.13
CA ASP A 171 4.07 -9.37 16.40
C ASP A 171 4.04 -8.20 17.41
N THR A 172 4.76 -7.11 17.14
CA THR A 172 4.88 -6.01 18.09
C THR A 172 4.93 -4.65 17.40
N VAL A 173 4.26 -3.66 17.97
CA VAL A 173 4.48 -2.23 17.69
C VAL A 173 5.46 -1.69 18.71
N TYR A 174 6.64 -1.31 18.29
CA TYR A 174 7.62 -0.58 19.10
C TYR A 174 7.39 0.93 18.92
N CYS A 175 6.76 1.56 19.91
CA CYS A 175 6.54 3.00 19.94
C CYS A 175 7.70 3.66 20.69
N THR A 176 8.65 4.26 19.97
CA THR A 176 9.81 4.94 20.54
C THR A 176 9.53 6.43 20.68
N ASP A 177 9.23 6.85 21.88
CA ASP A 177 8.92 8.23 22.26
C ASP A 177 10.16 8.93 22.80
N GLN A 178 10.55 10.01 22.15
CA GLN A 178 11.75 10.77 22.45
C GLN A 178 11.44 12.20 22.95
N GLY A 179 10.13 12.51 23.12
CA GLY A 179 9.66 13.84 23.44
C GLY A 179 9.49 14.13 24.93
N SER A 180 8.96 15.32 25.19
CA SER A 180 8.44 15.76 26.48
C SER A 180 6.91 15.79 26.51
N ASP A 181 6.26 15.91 25.35
CA ASP A 181 4.84 15.62 25.13
C ASP A 181 4.72 14.12 24.82
N LEU A 182 4.36 13.35 25.86
CA LEU A 182 4.45 11.90 25.80
C LEU A 182 3.18 11.25 25.27
N VAL A 183 3.36 10.22 24.45
CA VAL A 183 2.23 9.43 23.89
C VAL A 183 1.43 8.76 25.00
N LYS A 184 2.11 8.22 26.02
CA LYS A 184 1.46 7.57 27.16
C LYS A 184 0.61 8.50 28.04
N ASP A 185 0.83 9.82 27.94
CA ASP A 185 0.06 10.83 28.70
C ASP A 185 -1.17 11.32 27.91
N GLN A 186 -1.38 10.83 26.68
CA GLN A 186 -2.54 11.17 25.89
C GLN A 186 -3.81 10.48 26.42
N LYS A 187 -4.95 11.19 26.33
CA LYS A 187 -6.22 10.80 26.97
C LYS A 187 -6.66 9.36 26.74
N ASP A 188 -6.47 8.84 25.52
CA ASP A 188 -6.98 7.52 25.13
C ASP A 188 -5.87 6.46 25.02
N PHE A 189 -4.68 6.74 25.59
CA PHE A 189 -3.55 5.83 25.48
C PHE A 189 -3.83 4.48 26.14
N ASP A 190 -4.38 4.48 27.37
CA ASP A 190 -4.64 3.24 28.11
C ASP A 190 -5.62 2.32 27.32
N GLU A 191 -6.68 2.89 26.74
CA GLU A 191 -7.64 2.12 25.93
C GLU A 191 -6.98 1.48 24.70
N VAL A 192 -6.15 2.24 23.99
CA VAL A 192 -5.43 1.74 22.81
C VAL A 192 -4.37 0.73 23.20
N ALA A 193 -3.67 0.95 24.30
CA ALA A 193 -2.68 0.01 24.83
C ALA A 193 -3.32 -1.30 25.28
N ASP A 194 -4.45 -1.24 25.98
CA ASP A 194 -5.21 -2.44 26.38
C ASP A 194 -5.73 -3.22 25.16
N ASN A 195 -6.19 -2.53 24.10
CA ASN A 195 -6.64 -3.18 22.87
C ASN A 195 -5.47 -3.87 22.13
N LEU A 196 -4.30 -3.26 22.05
CA LEU A 196 -3.11 -3.88 21.46
C LEU A 196 -2.54 -4.98 22.36
N GLY A 197 -2.64 -4.84 23.69
CA GLY A 197 -2.15 -5.79 24.67
C GLY A 197 -0.64 -6.05 24.51
N GLU A 198 -0.25 -7.31 24.44
CA GLU A 198 1.14 -7.73 24.27
C GLU A 198 1.76 -7.28 22.93
N GLN A 199 0.95 -6.84 21.96
CA GLN A 199 1.44 -6.30 20.70
C GLN A 199 1.94 -4.85 20.78
N LEU A 200 1.90 -4.18 21.94
CA LEU A 200 2.46 -2.84 22.11
C LEU A 200 3.63 -2.83 23.09
N THR A 201 4.76 -2.34 22.64
CA THR A 201 5.91 -2.02 23.50
C THR A 201 6.22 -0.54 23.43
N TYR A 202 5.85 0.21 24.47
CA TYR A 202 6.17 1.63 24.59
C TYR A 202 7.55 1.83 25.17
N ILE A 203 8.38 2.64 24.49
CA ILE A 203 9.78 2.90 24.86
C ILE A 203 9.98 4.39 24.95
N GLN A 204 10.30 4.89 26.15
CA GLN A 204 10.73 6.26 26.35
C GLN A 204 12.25 6.35 26.37
N GLN A 205 12.82 7.23 25.56
CA GLN A 205 14.27 7.45 25.51
C GLN A 205 14.63 8.92 25.26
N ALA A 206 15.90 9.27 25.42
CA ALA A 206 16.41 10.58 25.02
C ALA A 206 16.27 10.78 23.51
N ASN A 207 16.14 12.04 23.06
CA ASN A 207 16.05 12.36 21.66
C ASN A 207 17.37 12.05 20.92
N LEU A 208 17.34 11.01 20.12
CA LEU A 208 18.40 10.59 19.20
C LEU A 208 18.00 10.79 17.73
N GLY A 209 16.99 11.63 17.49
CA GLY A 209 16.41 11.90 16.17
C GLY A 209 15.75 10.68 15.53
N GLY A 210 15.35 10.83 14.28
CA GLY A 210 14.74 9.74 13.50
C GLY A 210 15.66 8.53 13.38
N SER A 211 16.96 8.75 13.13
CA SER A 211 17.96 7.69 13.03
C SER A 211 18.02 6.83 14.29
N GLY A 212 18.11 7.45 15.47
CA GLY A 212 18.20 6.72 16.75
C GLY A 212 16.88 6.06 17.16
N GLY A 213 15.76 6.72 16.91
CA GLY A 213 14.43 6.19 17.23
C GLY A 213 14.09 4.96 16.38
N PHE A 214 14.23 5.04 15.08
CA PHE A 214 14.01 3.88 14.20
C PHE A 214 15.02 2.75 14.43
N SER A 215 16.30 3.09 14.71
CA SER A 215 17.29 2.09 15.09
C SER A 215 16.88 1.35 16.37
N ARG A 216 16.22 2.02 17.32
CA ARG A 216 15.70 1.34 18.52
C ARG A 216 14.65 0.31 18.17
N GLY A 217 13.65 0.63 17.34
CA GLY A 217 12.63 -0.32 16.91
C GLY A 217 13.22 -1.49 16.11
N MET A 218 14.14 -1.22 15.17
CA MET A 218 14.85 -2.27 14.42
C MET A 218 15.67 -3.18 15.36
N TYR A 219 16.33 -2.61 16.35
CA TYR A 219 17.12 -3.38 17.35
C TYR A 219 16.22 -4.30 18.17
N GLU A 220 15.11 -3.78 18.72
CA GLU A 220 14.21 -4.58 19.54
C GLU A 220 13.57 -5.70 18.70
N THR A 221 13.14 -5.43 17.46
CA THR A 221 12.64 -6.45 16.53
C THR A 221 13.70 -7.53 16.27
N ALA A 222 14.94 -7.13 15.98
CA ALA A 222 16.02 -8.09 15.70
C ALA A 222 16.39 -8.93 16.91
N LYS A 223 16.30 -8.35 18.13
CA LYS A 223 16.58 -8.98 19.43
C LYS A 223 15.48 -9.96 19.85
N ALA A 224 14.20 -9.59 19.68
CA ALA A 224 13.07 -10.48 19.95
C ALA A 224 13.14 -11.71 19.03
N GLY A 225 13.40 -11.52 17.73
CA GLY A 225 13.63 -12.60 16.80
C GLY A 225 12.35 -13.28 16.28
N ASP A 226 11.19 -12.76 16.61
CA ASP A 226 9.88 -13.36 16.29
C ASP A 226 9.34 -12.91 14.92
N SER A 227 9.79 -11.74 14.43
CA SER A 227 9.34 -11.17 13.17
C SER A 227 10.27 -11.47 12.01
N ASP A 228 9.67 -11.70 10.82
CA ASP A 228 10.39 -11.79 9.54
C ASP A 228 10.78 -10.42 9.00
N PHE A 229 9.96 -9.40 9.31
CA PHE A 229 10.12 -8.02 8.83
C PHE A 229 10.02 -7.01 9.97
N VAL A 230 10.65 -5.85 9.76
CA VAL A 230 10.35 -4.63 10.50
C VAL A 230 9.80 -3.59 9.51
N LEU A 231 8.67 -2.97 9.85
CA LEU A 231 8.11 -1.84 9.14
C LEU A 231 8.49 -0.55 9.87
N LEU A 232 9.21 0.34 9.21
CA LEU A 232 9.41 1.70 9.68
C LEU A 232 8.21 2.55 9.26
N LEU A 233 7.65 3.31 10.20
CA LEU A 233 6.43 4.07 10.00
C LEU A 233 6.53 5.42 10.74
N ASP A 234 6.40 6.54 10.01
CA ASP A 234 6.40 7.86 10.63
C ASP A 234 5.16 8.06 11.51
N ASP A 235 5.33 8.84 12.58
CA ASP A 235 4.28 9.13 13.55
C ASP A 235 3.14 9.98 12.97
N ASP A 236 3.43 10.87 12.03
CA ASP A 236 2.49 11.80 11.41
C ASP A 236 1.96 11.36 10.03
N ALA A 237 2.25 10.14 9.60
CA ALA A 237 1.65 9.57 8.41
C ALA A 237 0.25 8.97 8.72
N ILE A 238 -0.71 9.14 7.83
CA ILE A 238 -1.98 8.38 7.88
C ILE A 238 -1.78 7.10 7.08
N SER A 239 -1.59 6.00 7.78
CA SER A 239 -1.35 4.70 7.17
C SER A 239 -2.65 4.01 6.82
N GLU A 240 -2.67 3.40 5.63
CA GLU A 240 -3.74 2.49 5.23
C GLU A 240 -3.31 1.05 5.55
N PRO A 241 -3.95 0.35 6.50
CA PRO A 241 -3.57 -1.00 6.90
C PRO A 241 -3.52 -2.00 5.76
N GLU A 242 -4.40 -1.86 4.77
CA GLU A 242 -4.40 -2.69 3.56
C GLU A 242 -3.10 -2.51 2.75
N SER A 243 -2.51 -1.33 2.72
CA SER A 243 -1.22 -1.09 2.04
C SER A 243 -0.07 -1.84 2.73
N ILE A 244 -0.10 -1.91 4.06
CA ILE A 244 0.87 -2.69 4.85
C ILE A 244 0.70 -4.19 4.57
N LEU A 245 -0.54 -4.68 4.56
CA LEU A 245 -0.84 -6.07 4.20
C LEU A 245 -0.38 -6.44 2.79
N ARG A 246 -0.60 -5.56 1.82
CA ARG A 246 -0.12 -5.76 0.43
C ARG A 246 1.40 -5.82 0.35
N ALA A 247 2.12 -5.00 1.12
CA ALA A 247 3.57 -5.02 1.17
C ALA A 247 4.12 -6.35 1.71
N ILE A 248 3.55 -6.85 2.83
CA ILE A 248 3.98 -8.13 3.41
C ILE A 248 3.57 -9.31 2.51
N GLN A 249 2.36 -9.30 1.94
CA GLN A 249 1.91 -10.31 0.99
C GLN A 249 2.80 -10.35 -0.27
N PHE A 250 3.18 -9.19 -0.81
CA PHE A 250 4.12 -9.14 -1.92
C PHE A 250 5.47 -9.79 -1.54
N SER A 251 5.98 -9.47 -0.35
CA SER A 251 7.25 -10.01 0.16
C SER A 251 7.21 -11.53 0.33
N ASP A 252 6.05 -12.12 0.66
CA ASP A 252 5.84 -13.56 0.75
C ASP A 252 6.11 -14.32 -0.56
N TYR A 253 6.02 -13.62 -1.69
CA TYR A 253 6.18 -14.20 -3.04
C TYR A 253 7.49 -13.83 -3.72
N THR A 254 8.31 -12.95 -3.13
CA THR A 254 9.55 -12.51 -3.77
C THR A 254 10.59 -13.62 -3.80
N VAL A 255 11.26 -13.79 -4.94
CA VAL A 255 12.30 -14.83 -5.13
C VAL A 255 13.64 -14.49 -4.47
N ARG A 256 13.76 -13.29 -3.95
CA ARG A 256 14.90 -12.81 -3.15
C ARG A 256 14.44 -11.70 -2.20
N PRO A 257 15.16 -11.44 -1.10
CA PRO A 257 14.80 -10.36 -0.18
C PRO A 257 14.73 -9.01 -0.90
N VAL A 258 13.67 -8.24 -0.65
CA VAL A 258 13.46 -6.88 -1.16
C VAL A 258 13.01 -5.99 -0.01
N LEU A 259 13.35 -4.71 -0.08
CA LEU A 259 12.74 -3.67 0.72
C LEU A 259 11.51 -3.16 -0.04
N VAL A 260 10.40 -2.93 0.67
CA VAL A 260 9.17 -2.43 0.05
C VAL A 260 8.83 -1.07 0.66
N GLY A 261 8.90 -0.02 -0.16
CA GLY A 261 8.50 1.33 0.22
C GLY A 261 7.07 1.65 -0.18
N GLY A 262 6.41 2.49 0.61
CA GLY A 262 5.08 3.04 0.31
C GLY A 262 5.16 4.39 -0.40
N GLY A 263 4.26 4.63 -1.39
CA GLY A 263 4.05 5.95 -1.96
C GLY A 263 3.44 6.89 -0.93
N MET A 264 3.94 8.12 -0.85
CA MET A 264 3.45 9.14 0.08
C MET A 264 2.64 10.21 -0.64
N PHE A 265 1.45 10.50 -0.10
CA PHE A 265 0.59 11.59 -0.53
C PHE A 265 0.61 12.71 0.51
N HIS A 266 0.37 13.94 0.06
CA HIS A 266 0.25 15.06 0.98
C HIS A 266 -0.97 14.90 1.90
N LEU A 267 -0.80 15.25 3.17
CA LEU A 267 -1.86 15.13 4.16
C LEU A 267 -3.03 16.12 3.92
N ASP A 268 -2.70 17.31 3.49
CA ASP A 268 -3.61 18.41 3.17
C ASP A 268 -4.21 18.32 1.75
N ASN A 269 -3.54 17.60 0.84
CA ASN A 269 -4.05 17.30 -0.49
C ASN A 269 -3.85 15.82 -0.82
N ARG A 270 -4.82 14.99 -0.48
CA ARG A 270 -4.76 13.50 -0.61
C ARG A 270 -4.79 12.99 -2.06
N THR A 271 -4.87 13.85 -3.06
CA THR A 271 -4.71 13.50 -4.47
C THR A 271 -3.31 13.78 -4.99
N MET A 272 -2.52 14.53 -4.21
CA MET A 272 -1.16 14.93 -4.53
C MET A 272 -0.16 13.88 -4.06
N LEU A 273 0.37 13.08 -4.98
CA LEU A 273 1.46 12.15 -4.72
C LEU A 273 2.76 12.96 -4.56
N TYR A 274 3.43 12.86 -3.42
CA TYR A 274 4.74 13.51 -3.22
C TYR A 274 5.77 12.99 -4.22
N THR A 275 6.00 11.67 -4.22
CA THR A 275 6.85 11.03 -5.24
C THR A 275 6.50 9.54 -5.35
N GLN A 276 6.71 8.99 -6.54
CA GLN A 276 6.57 7.55 -6.75
C GLN A 276 7.83 6.79 -6.34
N GLY A 277 8.97 7.48 -6.27
CA GLY A 277 10.22 6.93 -5.82
C GLY A 277 11.40 7.89 -5.98
N GLU A 278 12.46 7.64 -5.22
CA GLU A 278 13.62 8.50 -5.13
C GLU A 278 14.93 7.75 -5.38
N ARG A 279 15.94 8.49 -5.87
CA ARG A 279 17.32 8.04 -6.06
C ARG A 279 18.29 8.98 -5.37
N ILE A 280 19.47 8.46 -5.07
CA ILE A 280 20.54 9.22 -4.46
C ILE A 280 21.53 9.66 -5.55
N ASN A 281 21.77 10.96 -5.62
CA ASN A 281 22.91 11.49 -6.36
C ASN A 281 24.17 11.33 -5.50
N ALA A 282 25.01 10.37 -5.81
CA ALA A 282 26.21 10.04 -5.02
C ALA A 282 27.24 11.19 -4.96
N GLN A 283 27.28 12.10 -5.95
CA GLN A 283 28.20 13.24 -5.97
C GLN A 283 27.72 14.38 -5.06
N ARG A 284 26.40 14.60 -5.01
CA ARG A 284 25.77 15.68 -4.22
C ARG A 284 25.27 15.20 -2.86
N MET A 285 25.24 13.90 -2.62
CA MET A 285 24.65 13.26 -1.44
C MET A 285 23.21 13.77 -1.20
N TRP A 286 22.44 13.89 -2.27
CA TRP A 286 21.09 14.42 -2.26
C TRP A 286 20.11 13.50 -3.00
N MET A 287 18.89 13.44 -2.51
CA MET A 287 17.81 12.70 -3.13
C MET A 287 17.20 13.49 -4.30
N TYR A 288 16.72 12.76 -5.30
CA TYR A 288 15.98 13.31 -6.42
C TYR A 288 14.95 12.29 -6.92
N PRO A 289 13.86 12.74 -7.57
CA PRO A 289 12.83 11.82 -8.06
C PRO A 289 13.41 10.83 -9.05
N SER A 290 12.96 9.59 -8.97
CA SER A 290 13.37 8.55 -9.91
C SER A 290 12.89 8.88 -11.31
N LYS A 291 13.78 8.76 -12.28
CA LYS A 291 13.55 9.06 -13.69
C LYS A 291 13.06 10.52 -13.88
N SER A 292 12.19 10.78 -14.86
CA SER A 292 11.62 12.10 -15.14
C SER A 292 10.32 12.40 -14.41
N MET A 293 10.01 11.68 -13.32
CA MET A 293 8.67 11.72 -12.71
C MET A 293 8.37 12.98 -11.91
N GLY A 294 9.38 13.71 -11.46
CA GLY A 294 9.20 14.90 -10.63
C GLY A 294 8.54 14.60 -9.28
N TYR A 295 8.42 15.65 -8.47
CA TYR A 295 7.64 15.67 -7.24
C TYR A 295 6.25 16.27 -7.49
N ASN A 296 5.31 15.98 -6.59
CA ASN A 296 4.00 16.63 -6.51
C ASN A 296 3.10 16.40 -7.74
N HIS A 297 2.82 15.14 -8.06
CA HIS A 297 1.87 14.79 -9.10
C HIS A 297 0.43 14.76 -8.55
N ASP A 298 -0.47 15.55 -9.12
CA ASP A 298 -1.87 15.60 -8.70
C ASP A 298 -2.76 14.71 -9.57
N PHE A 299 -3.18 13.57 -9.02
CA PHE A 299 -4.09 12.63 -9.70
C PHE A 299 -5.54 13.15 -9.86
N SER A 300 -5.90 14.29 -9.25
CA SER A 300 -7.18 14.92 -9.53
C SER A 300 -7.16 15.72 -10.84
N VAL A 301 -5.98 16.16 -11.25
CA VAL A 301 -5.74 16.92 -12.50
C VAL A 301 -5.34 15.97 -13.63
N GLU A 302 -4.39 15.10 -13.36
CA GLU A 302 -3.89 14.12 -14.32
C GLU A 302 -3.98 12.70 -13.71
N PRO A 303 -5.13 12.00 -13.88
CA PRO A 303 -5.36 10.67 -13.34
C PRO A 303 -4.33 9.64 -13.80
N LEU A 304 -4.15 8.55 -13.06
CA LEU A 304 -3.19 7.49 -13.42
C LEU A 304 -3.38 7.01 -14.87
N ARG A 305 -4.61 6.89 -15.34
CA ARG A 305 -4.92 6.48 -16.73
C ARG A 305 -4.29 7.39 -17.78
N ASP A 306 -4.21 8.69 -17.49
CA ASP A 306 -3.75 9.72 -18.42
C ASP A 306 -2.29 10.14 -18.16
N SER A 307 -1.61 9.49 -17.21
CA SER A 307 -0.25 9.75 -16.77
C SER A 307 0.73 8.66 -17.24
N PRO A 308 1.17 8.64 -18.51
CA PRO A 308 1.98 7.56 -19.09
C PRO A 308 3.23 7.22 -18.28
N ASP A 309 3.93 8.23 -17.78
CA ASP A 309 5.17 8.07 -17.02
C ASP A 309 4.94 7.36 -15.68
N ARG A 310 3.73 7.48 -15.09
CA ARG A 310 3.36 6.85 -13.81
C ARG A 310 3.14 5.34 -13.91
N HIS A 311 3.06 4.80 -15.12
CA HIS A 311 2.97 3.36 -15.36
C HIS A 311 4.31 2.64 -15.34
N GLN A 312 5.43 3.36 -15.22
CA GLN A 312 6.75 2.76 -15.12
C GLN A 312 6.95 2.06 -13.78
N ARG A 313 7.63 0.89 -13.79
CA ARG A 313 8.16 0.31 -12.57
C ARG A 313 9.38 1.10 -12.11
N ILE A 314 9.41 1.44 -10.85
CA ILE A 314 10.51 2.16 -10.23
C ILE A 314 11.20 1.22 -9.24
N ASP A 315 12.46 0.90 -9.51
CA ASP A 315 13.36 0.23 -8.57
C ASP A 315 14.22 1.33 -7.93
N GLU A 316 14.17 1.46 -6.61
CA GLU A 316 14.68 2.61 -5.84
C GLU A 316 16.08 2.38 -5.27
N ASP A 317 16.81 3.49 -5.06
CA ASP A 317 18.03 3.51 -4.25
C ASP A 317 17.73 3.97 -2.81
N PHE A 318 16.56 4.59 -2.60
CA PHE A 318 16.15 5.18 -1.34
C PHE A 318 14.66 4.96 -1.10
N ASN A 319 14.30 4.52 0.10
CA ASN A 319 12.93 4.47 0.59
C ASN A 319 12.78 5.42 1.76
N GLY A 320 11.78 6.30 1.71
CA GLY A 320 11.39 7.10 2.85
C GLY A 320 10.84 6.24 3.99
N TRP A 321 11.16 6.61 5.22
CA TRP A 321 10.75 5.84 6.39
C TRP A 321 9.32 6.13 6.85
N TRP A 322 8.57 6.93 6.08
CA TRP A 322 7.11 7.06 6.26
C TRP A 322 6.36 5.73 6.06
N MET A 323 6.90 4.80 5.27
CA MET A 323 6.49 3.41 5.18
C MET A 323 7.60 2.63 4.47
N CYS A 324 8.40 1.88 5.23
CA CYS A 324 9.48 1.06 4.67
C CYS A 324 9.52 -0.31 5.34
N LEU A 325 9.12 -1.35 4.61
CA LEU A 325 9.17 -2.74 5.08
C LEU A 325 10.55 -3.33 4.77
N ILE A 326 11.26 -3.77 5.80
CA ILE A 326 12.63 -4.26 5.73
C ILE A 326 12.68 -5.71 6.23
N PRO A 327 13.20 -6.67 5.45
CA PRO A 327 13.45 -8.03 5.97
C PRO A 327 14.42 -7.97 7.15
N ILE A 328 14.09 -8.59 8.27
CA ILE A 328 14.93 -8.54 9.48
C ILE A 328 16.32 -9.17 9.23
N ALA A 329 16.42 -10.10 8.31
CA ALA A 329 17.70 -10.67 7.88
C ALA A 329 18.65 -9.60 7.28
N VAL A 330 18.11 -8.56 6.63
CA VAL A 330 18.88 -7.42 6.11
C VAL A 330 19.43 -6.61 7.27
N VAL A 331 18.58 -6.26 8.27
CA VAL A 331 19.01 -5.55 9.48
C VAL A 331 20.12 -6.30 10.21
N LYS A 332 19.95 -7.61 10.41
CA LYS A 332 20.96 -8.47 11.06
C LYS A 332 22.28 -8.52 10.28
N LYS A 333 22.24 -8.40 8.95
CA LYS A 333 23.42 -8.47 8.09
C LYS A 333 24.18 -7.16 7.97
N ILE A 334 23.47 -6.03 7.80
CA ILE A 334 24.11 -4.74 7.51
C ILE A 334 24.22 -3.83 8.75
N GLY A 335 23.51 -4.15 9.84
CA GLY A 335 23.45 -3.35 11.06
C GLY A 335 22.38 -2.27 11.05
N LEU A 336 22.45 -1.38 12.01
CA LEU A 336 21.51 -0.30 12.27
C LEU A 336 22.03 1.02 11.73
N SER A 337 21.15 1.99 11.51
CA SER A 337 21.56 3.36 11.24
C SER A 337 22.28 3.96 12.46
N MET A 338 23.23 4.85 12.20
CA MET A 338 24.04 5.46 13.28
C MET A 338 23.23 6.56 13.98
N PRO A 339 23.01 6.46 15.30
CA PRO A 339 22.21 7.45 16.04
C PRO A 339 22.79 8.87 16.06
N VAL A 340 24.08 9.02 15.73
CA VAL A 340 24.73 10.33 15.61
C VAL A 340 24.19 11.17 14.45
N PHE A 341 23.59 10.56 13.45
CA PHE A 341 22.90 11.25 12.38
C PHE A 341 21.45 11.46 12.81
N ILE A 342 21.13 12.66 13.29
CA ILE A 342 19.80 13.01 13.82
C ILE A 342 18.71 12.95 12.74
N LYS A 343 19.08 13.01 11.46
CA LYS A 343 18.17 12.83 10.32
C LYS A 343 18.68 11.77 9.35
#